data_c55e654cde7eb8d6ca49076d4c553f75
#
_entry.id   c55e654cde7eb8d6ca49076d4c553f75
#
_cell.length_a   1.000
_cell.length_b   1.000
_cell.length_c   1.000
_cell.angle_alpha   90.00
_cell.angle_beta   90.00
_cell.angle_gamma   90.00
#
_symmetry.space_group_name_H-M   'P 1'
#
loop_
_entity.id
_entity.type
_entity.pdbx_description
1 polymer ?
#
loop_
_entity_poly.entity_id
_entity_poly.type
_entity_poly.pdbx_seq_one_letter_code
_entity_poly.pdbx_strand_id
1 'polypeptide(L)'
;MILEGYKNVLSKKNFLEIKVLIDTADNCDLAWEKISKENYQIIFLDINFPVQPGNKILSGEDLGVKIKREFPDIKIVILTVLEDSFRLHNILSNINPDGFLLKGETTSQELLRCLEKVVDTPPYYGPKISQILRSEVTNKSSVDEIDRIILYQLSLGTKTKDLTKFVHLSLRAVEDRKRRLKDIFGVGGEGNKALLEKARESGYI
;
A
#
# COMPACT_ATOMS: atom_id res chain seq x y z
N MET A 1 13.53 7.63 -17.78
CA MET A 1 12.88 6.77 -18.80
C MET A 1 11.40 6.50 -18.49
N ILE A 2 11.01 5.95 -17.34
CA ILE A 2 9.59 5.63 -17.03
C ILE A 2 8.73 6.90 -16.91
N LEU A 3 9.20 7.92 -16.18
CA LEU A 3 8.49 9.20 -15.99
C LEU A 3 8.23 9.93 -17.32
N GLU A 4 9.19 9.95 -18.24
CA GLU A 4 9.00 10.55 -19.56
C GLU A 4 8.02 9.77 -20.43
N GLY A 5 8.01 8.43 -20.30
CA GLY A 5 7.03 7.59 -20.97
C GLY A 5 5.61 7.94 -20.55
N TYR A 6 5.35 8.05 -19.25
CA TYR A 6 4.04 8.45 -18.71
C TYR A 6 3.67 9.89 -19.09
N LYS A 7 4.62 10.83 -19.00
CA LYS A 7 4.42 12.20 -19.45
C LYS A 7 4.00 12.26 -20.91
N ASN A 8 4.68 11.53 -21.79
CA ASN A 8 4.35 11.47 -23.21
C ASN A 8 2.96 10.89 -23.48
N VAL A 9 2.54 9.87 -22.74
CA VAL A 9 1.21 9.26 -22.86
C VAL A 9 0.12 10.24 -22.45
N LEU A 10 0.30 10.89 -21.29
CA LEU A 10 -0.67 11.81 -20.72
C LEU A 10 -0.77 13.13 -21.51
N SER A 11 0.34 13.59 -22.13
CA SER A 11 0.37 14.83 -22.93
C SER A 11 -0.25 14.68 -24.32
N LYS A 12 -0.31 13.46 -24.89
CA LYS A 12 -0.75 13.23 -26.27
C LYS A 12 -2.27 13.24 -26.47
N LYS A 13 -3.05 13.17 -25.41
CA LYS A 13 -4.50 13.12 -25.51
C LYS A 13 -5.10 14.45 -25.03
N ASN A 14 -5.83 15.13 -25.91
CA ASN A 14 -6.78 16.17 -25.48
C ASN A 14 -7.89 15.47 -24.69
N PHE A 15 -7.74 15.44 -23.38
CA PHE A 15 -8.69 14.85 -22.48
C PHE A 15 -9.91 15.76 -22.39
N LEU A 16 -11.06 15.33 -22.92
CA LEU A 16 -12.31 16.10 -22.84
C LEU A 16 -12.15 17.59 -23.20
N GLU A 17 -11.31 17.91 -24.23
CA GLU A 17 -10.95 19.29 -24.59
C GLU A 17 -10.14 20.06 -23.53
N ILE A 18 -9.69 19.40 -22.46
CA ILE A 18 -8.89 19.99 -21.39
C ILE A 18 -7.40 19.81 -21.71
N LYS A 19 -6.65 20.91 -21.66
CA LYS A 19 -5.19 20.88 -21.77
C LYS A 19 -4.61 20.39 -20.44
N VAL A 20 -3.99 19.22 -20.44
CA VAL A 20 -3.29 18.69 -19.26
C VAL A 20 -1.90 19.31 -19.18
N LEU A 21 -1.60 20.00 -18.08
CA LEU A 21 -0.27 20.48 -17.73
C LEU A 21 0.40 19.44 -16.83
N ILE A 22 1.63 19.07 -17.16
CA ILE A 22 2.32 17.99 -16.46
C ILE A 22 3.70 18.44 -16.01
N ASP A 23 3.90 18.41 -14.69
CA ASP A 23 5.19 18.56 -14.07
C ASP A 23 5.73 17.24 -13.56
N THR A 24 7.02 17.18 -13.34
CA THR A 24 7.71 16.01 -12.80
C THR A 24 8.65 16.39 -11.67
N ALA A 25 8.84 15.47 -10.73
CA ALA A 25 9.84 15.56 -9.68
C ALA A 25 10.55 14.21 -9.58
N ASP A 26 11.83 14.22 -9.30
CA ASP A 26 12.69 13.03 -9.20
C ASP A 26 12.99 12.62 -7.77
N ASN A 27 12.56 13.42 -6.80
CA ASN A 27 12.65 13.13 -5.37
C ASN A 27 11.48 13.74 -4.58
N CYS A 28 11.28 13.26 -3.35
CA CYS A 28 10.15 13.65 -2.51
C CYS A 28 10.20 15.12 -2.07
N ASP A 29 11.38 15.67 -1.80
CA ASP A 29 11.53 17.06 -1.34
C ASP A 29 11.22 18.06 -2.47
N LEU A 30 11.70 17.78 -3.70
CA LEU A 30 11.35 18.58 -4.88
C LEU A 30 9.85 18.46 -5.21
N ALA A 31 9.29 17.26 -5.10
CA ALA A 31 7.85 17.07 -5.28
C ALA A 31 7.05 17.90 -4.28
N TRP A 32 7.43 17.85 -3.01
CA TRP A 32 6.80 18.65 -1.96
C TRP A 32 6.92 20.14 -2.19
N GLU A 33 8.10 20.61 -2.61
CA GLU A 33 8.31 22.04 -2.90
C GLU A 33 7.36 22.53 -4.00
N LYS A 34 7.22 21.77 -5.09
CA LYS A 34 6.29 22.10 -6.18
C LYS A 34 4.84 22.07 -5.72
N ILE A 35 4.42 21.01 -5.03
CA ILE A 35 3.04 20.86 -4.53
C ILE A 35 2.66 22.03 -3.59
N SER A 36 3.62 22.50 -2.79
CA SER A 36 3.38 23.63 -1.87
C SER A 36 3.28 24.99 -2.55
N LYS A 37 3.76 25.12 -3.79
CA LYS A 37 3.81 26.41 -4.52
C LYS A 37 2.75 26.52 -5.61
N GLU A 38 2.28 25.40 -6.13
CA GLU A 38 1.40 25.34 -7.29
C GLU A 38 0.17 24.47 -7.02
N ASN A 39 -0.88 24.69 -7.81
CA ASN A 39 -2.15 23.95 -7.65
C ASN A 39 -2.17 22.72 -8.56
N TYR A 40 -1.98 21.55 -7.98
CA TYR A 40 -2.14 20.26 -8.68
C TYR A 40 -3.51 19.65 -8.33
N GLN A 41 -4.16 19.06 -9.33
CA GLN A 41 -5.42 18.34 -9.14
C GLN A 41 -5.19 16.86 -8.92
N ILE A 42 -4.13 16.30 -9.56
CA ILE A 42 -3.83 14.87 -9.52
C ILE A 42 -2.32 14.69 -9.41
N ILE A 43 -1.90 13.76 -8.57
CA ILE A 43 -0.49 13.38 -8.40
C ILE A 43 -0.35 11.88 -8.66
N PHE A 44 0.53 11.51 -9.60
CA PHE A 44 0.99 10.15 -9.77
C PHE A 44 2.24 9.95 -8.90
N LEU A 45 2.12 9.15 -7.86
CA LEU A 45 3.13 8.99 -6.82
C LEU A 45 3.75 7.60 -6.84
N ASP A 46 5.06 7.55 -7.06
CA ASP A 46 5.84 6.35 -6.82
C ASP A 46 6.12 6.20 -5.32
N ILE A 47 5.81 5.05 -4.76
CA ILE A 47 6.10 4.74 -3.36
C ILE A 47 7.60 4.42 -3.16
N ASN A 48 8.24 3.86 -4.19
CA ASN A 48 9.63 3.42 -4.12
C ASN A 48 10.62 4.51 -4.56
N PHE A 49 10.45 5.73 -4.07
CA PHE A 49 11.47 6.76 -4.27
C PHE A 49 12.77 6.39 -3.56
N PRO A 50 13.92 6.55 -4.23
CA PRO A 50 15.20 6.37 -3.56
C PRO A 50 15.40 7.44 -2.48
N VAL A 51 15.73 6.99 -1.27
CA VAL A 51 16.08 7.88 -0.17
C VAL A 51 17.49 8.44 -0.43
N GLN A 52 17.62 9.77 -0.41
CA GLN A 52 18.91 10.44 -0.51
C GLN A 52 19.32 10.99 0.86
N PRO A 53 20.63 10.98 1.20
CA PRO A 53 21.10 11.60 2.43
C PRO A 53 20.70 13.08 2.48
N GLY A 54 20.06 13.49 3.58
CA GLY A 54 19.60 14.86 3.79
C GLY A 54 18.15 15.15 3.37
N ASN A 55 17.43 14.18 2.79
CA ASN A 55 16.00 14.35 2.51
C ASN A 55 15.21 14.50 3.81
N LYS A 56 14.25 15.42 3.81
CA LYS A 56 13.29 15.63 4.92
C LYS A 56 12.12 14.64 4.86
N ILE A 57 11.77 14.19 3.65
CA ILE A 57 10.72 13.21 3.40
C ILE A 57 11.41 11.91 2.98
N LEU A 58 11.22 10.85 3.77
CA LEU A 58 12.01 9.63 3.68
C LEU A 58 11.46 8.60 2.68
N SER A 59 10.19 8.74 2.25
CA SER A 59 9.59 7.80 1.30
C SER A 59 8.43 8.45 0.52
N GLY A 60 8.04 7.82 -0.60
CA GLY A 60 6.83 8.21 -1.31
C GLY A 60 5.57 7.99 -0.46
N GLU A 61 5.60 7.05 0.47
CA GLU A 61 4.50 6.80 1.41
C GLU A 61 4.34 7.97 2.39
N ASP A 62 5.44 8.44 3.00
CA ASP A 62 5.43 9.63 3.86
C ASP A 62 4.94 10.87 3.12
N LEU A 63 5.37 11.01 1.86
CA LEU A 63 4.91 12.11 0.99
C LEU A 63 3.40 12.01 0.74
N GLY A 64 2.89 10.81 0.41
CA GLY A 64 1.46 10.59 0.18
C GLY A 64 0.60 10.92 1.39
N VAL A 65 1.00 10.46 2.57
CA VAL A 65 0.33 10.79 3.85
C VAL A 65 0.34 12.30 4.10
N LYS A 66 1.49 12.94 3.87
CA LYS A 66 1.63 14.38 4.06
C LYS A 66 0.75 15.17 3.10
N ILE A 67 0.68 14.78 1.81
CA ILE A 67 -0.19 15.42 0.82
C ILE A 67 -1.65 15.31 1.24
N LYS A 68 -2.13 14.11 1.60
CA LYS A 68 -3.53 13.91 2.02
C LYS A 68 -3.91 14.74 3.24
N ARG A 69 -2.97 14.97 4.15
CA ARG A 69 -3.20 15.80 5.34
C ARG A 69 -3.28 17.28 5.03
N GLU A 70 -2.36 17.81 4.19
CA GLU A 70 -2.20 19.25 3.95
C GLU A 70 -2.98 19.73 2.71
N PHE A 71 -3.25 18.83 1.76
CA PHE A 71 -3.95 19.11 0.51
C PHE A 71 -4.99 18.00 0.22
N PRO A 72 -6.07 17.89 1.02
CA PRO A 72 -7.03 16.77 0.95
C PRO A 72 -7.76 16.67 -0.40
N ASP A 73 -7.88 17.77 -1.13
CA ASP A 73 -8.55 17.83 -2.44
C ASP A 73 -7.68 17.28 -3.58
N ILE A 74 -6.37 17.15 -3.38
CA ILE A 74 -5.48 16.57 -4.38
C ILE A 74 -5.75 15.06 -4.45
N LYS A 75 -6.05 14.59 -5.66
CA LYS A 75 -6.22 13.17 -5.94
C LYS A 75 -4.87 12.49 -6.09
N ILE A 76 -4.66 11.41 -5.37
CA ILE A 76 -3.40 10.65 -5.41
C ILE A 76 -3.60 9.33 -6.14
N VAL A 77 -2.83 9.11 -7.20
CA VAL A 77 -2.69 7.83 -7.89
C VAL A 77 -1.36 7.22 -7.50
N ILE A 78 -1.39 6.10 -6.81
CA ILE A 78 -0.19 5.34 -6.49
C ILE A 78 0.25 4.55 -7.73
N LEU A 79 1.54 4.61 -8.03
CA LEU A 79 2.17 3.91 -9.14
C LEU A 79 3.45 3.23 -8.65
N THR A 80 3.39 1.94 -8.32
CA THR A 80 4.47 1.23 -7.65
C THR A 80 4.72 -0.17 -8.20
N VAL A 81 5.87 -0.75 -7.86
CA VAL A 81 6.10 -2.19 -7.94
C VAL A 81 5.66 -2.78 -6.61
N LEU A 82 4.64 -3.62 -6.63
CA LEU A 82 4.13 -4.27 -5.41
C LEU A 82 4.90 -5.58 -5.20
N GLU A 83 5.48 -5.73 -4.03
CA GLU A 83 6.23 -6.93 -3.64
C GLU A 83 5.40 -7.85 -2.73
N ASP A 84 4.45 -7.28 -1.95
CA ASP A 84 3.56 -8.05 -1.08
C ASP A 84 2.21 -7.37 -0.80
N SER A 85 1.22 -8.18 -0.39
CA SER A 85 -0.14 -7.73 -0.09
C SER A 85 -0.23 -6.85 1.15
N PHE A 86 0.73 -6.99 2.08
CA PHE A 86 0.73 -6.23 3.33
C PHE A 86 1.02 -4.75 3.07
N ARG A 87 2.02 -4.46 2.21
CA ARG A 87 2.34 -3.09 1.82
C ARG A 87 1.16 -2.42 1.11
N LEU A 88 0.40 -3.19 0.32
CA LEU A 88 -0.84 -2.71 -0.29
C LEU A 88 -1.83 -2.20 0.78
N HIS A 89 -2.05 -2.99 1.83
CA HIS A 89 -2.97 -2.61 2.92
C HIS A 89 -2.52 -1.34 3.65
N ASN A 90 -1.24 -1.23 3.96
CA ASN A 90 -0.71 -0.04 4.63
C ASN A 90 -0.90 1.21 3.78
N ILE A 91 -0.61 1.14 2.48
CA ILE A 91 -0.81 2.25 1.56
C ILE A 91 -2.29 2.65 1.49
N LEU A 92 -3.19 1.68 1.35
CA LEU A 92 -4.64 1.93 1.30
C LEU A 92 -5.15 2.55 2.59
N SER A 93 -4.69 2.05 3.76
CA SER A 93 -5.14 2.54 5.06
C SER A 93 -4.58 3.93 5.40
N ASN A 94 -3.33 4.20 5.07
CA ASN A 94 -2.64 5.42 5.48
C ASN A 94 -2.84 6.58 4.50
N ILE A 95 -2.88 6.29 3.20
CA ILE A 95 -2.98 7.31 2.15
C ILE A 95 -4.41 7.42 1.62
N ASN A 96 -5.16 6.31 1.59
CA ASN A 96 -6.48 6.23 0.95
C ASN A 96 -6.46 6.83 -0.47
N PRO A 97 -5.66 6.26 -1.40
CA PRO A 97 -5.42 6.85 -2.70
C PRO A 97 -6.66 6.80 -3.60
N ASP A 98 -6.79 7.78 -4.47
CA ASP A 98 -7.85 7.87 -5.46
C ASP A 98 -7.61 6.95 -6.67
N GLY A 99 -6.38 6.46 -6.84
CA GLY A 99 -6.02 5.46 -7.83
C GLY A 99 -4.84 4.61 -7.38
N PHE A 100 -4.76 3.34 -7.89
CA PHE A 100 -3.65 2.45 -7.58
C PHE A 100 -3.32 1.56 -8.77
N LEU A 101 -2.10 1.69 -9.30
CA LEU A 101 -1.59 0.95 -10.46
C LEU A 101 -0.26 0.26 -10.15
N LEU A 102 -0.03 -0.88 -10.80
CA LEU A 102 1.27 -1.57 -10.76
C LEU A 102 2.10 -1.19 -11.98
N LYS A 103 3.33 -0.70 -11.79
CA LYS A 103 4.23 -0.27 -12.86
C LYS A 103 4.48 -1.33 -13.92
N GLY A 104 4.63 -2.59 -13.52
CA GLY A 104 4.91 -3.71 -14.43
C GLY A 104 3.73 -4.13 -15.32
N GLU A 105 2.52 -3.70 -14.98
CA GLU A 105 1.28 -4.09 -15.67
C GLU A 105 0.57 -2.89 -16.31
N THR A 106 1.03 -1.67 -16.04
CA THR A 106 0.39 -0.44 -16.51
C THR A 106 0.76 -0.15 -17.95
N THR A 107 -0.17 -0.42 -18.87
CA THR A 107 -0.07 0.02 -20.26
C THR A 107 -0.45 1.50 -20.40
N SER A 108 -0.14 2.10 -21.57
CA SER A 108 -0.58 3.47 -21.87
C SER A 108 -2.10 3.63 -21.80
N GLN A 109 -2.85 2.61 -22.23
CA GLN A 109 -4.31 2.61 -22.17
C GLN A 109 -4.82 2.55 -20.73
N GLU A 110 -4.18 1.73 -19.91
CA GLU A 110 -4.52 1.60 -18.49
C GLU A 110 -4.27 2.90 -17.70
N LEU A 111 -3.15 3.58 -18.00
CA LEU A 111 -2.82 4.87 -17.41
C LEU A 111 -3.88 5.94 -17.76
N LEU A 112 -4.30 6.00 -19.02
CA LEU A 112 -5.35 6.92 -19.47
C LEU A 112 -6.71 6.59 -18.85
N ARG A 113 -7.07 5.31 -18.78
CA ARG A 113 -8.30 4.85 -18.12
C ARG A 113 -8.30 5.21 -16.63
N CYS A 114 -7.17 5.02 -15.95
CA CYS A 114 -7.01 5.43 -14.56
C CYS A 114 -7.25 6.93 -14.39
N LEU A 115 -6.63 7.75 -15.22
CA LEU A 115 -6.80 9.20 -15.16
C LEU A 115 -8.27 9.59 -15.35
N GLU A 116 -8.95 9.03 -16.37
CA GLU A 116 -10.39 9.26 -16.62
C GLU A 116 -11.22 8.95 -15.37
N LYS A 117 -11.02 7.75 -14.83
CA LYS A 117 -11.79 7.28 -13.69
C LYS A 117 -11.51 8.06 -12.41
N VAL A 118 -10.25 8.43 -12.19
CA VAL A 118 -9.89 9.23 -11.01
C VAL A 118 -10.47 10.65 -11.09
N VAL A 119 -10.58 11.23 -12.30
CA VAL A 119 -11.24 12.53 -12.48
C VAL A 119 -12.73 12.43 -12.18
N ASP A 120 -13.40 11.43 -12.73
CA ASP A 120 -14.87 11.30 -12.77
C ASP A 120 -15.43 10.56 -11.54
N THR A 121 -14.93 9.36 -11.28
CA THR A 121 -15.49 8.44 -10.27
C THR A 121 -14.42 7.70 -9.48
N PRO A 122 -13.62 8.38 -8.62
CA PRO A 122 -12.62 7.71 -7.79
C PRO A 122 -13.28 6.79 -6.72
N PRO A 123 -12.60 5.74 -6.22
CA PRO A 123 -11.23 5.36 -6.60
C PRO A 123 -11.18 4.43 -7.83
N TYR A 124 -10.04 4.41 -8.51
CA TYR A 124 -9.74 3.45 -9.56
C TYR A 124 -8.54 2.58 -9.18
N TYR A 125 -8.74 1.28 -9.09
CA TYR A 125 -7.68 0.30 -8.83
C TYR A 125 -7.49 -0.59 -10.06
N GLY A 126 -6.24 -0.70 -10.52
CA GLY A 126 -5.88 -1.55 -11.65
C GLY A 126 -6.31 -3.01 -11.45
N PRO A 127 -6.40 -3.80 -12.54
CA PRO A 127 -6.96 -5.16 -12.51
C PRO A 127 -6.33 -6.06 -11.46
N LYS A 128 -5.01 -6.03 -11.34
CA LYS A 128 -4.27 -6.86 -10.37
C LYS A 128 -4.53 -6.45 -8.92
N ILE A 129 -4.52 -5.14 -8.64
CA ILE A 129 -4.87 -4.61 -7.32
C ILE A 129 -6.28 -5.03 -6.94
N SER A 130 -7.23 -4.86 -7.86
CA SER A 130 -8.61 -5.30 -7.66
C SER A 130 -8.73 -6.81 -7.43
N GLN A 131 -7.91 -7.62 -8.10
CA GLN A 131 -7.86 -9.07 -7.89
C GLN A 131 -7.34 -9.42 -6.48
N ILE A 132 -6.24 -8.78 -6.05
CA ILE A 132 -5.67 -8.98 -4.71
C ILE A 132 -6.73 -8.65 -3.65
N LEU A 133 -7.34 -7.47 -3.73
CA LEU A 133 -8.37 -7.05 -2.77
C LEU A 133 -9.58 -8.00 -2.74
N ARG A 134 -10.03 -8.48 -3.90
CA ARG A 134 -11.11 -9.48 -3.96
C ARG A 134 -10.71 -10.80 -3.33
N SER A 135 -9.48 -11.29 -3.59
CA SER A 135 -8.99 -12.54 -3.00
C SER A 135 -8.89 -12.46 -1.48
N GLU A 136 -8.59 -11.28 -0.92
CA GLU A 136 -8.54 -11.04 0.52
C GLU A 136 -9.93 -11.02 1.16
N VAL A 137 -10.91 -10.42 0.51
CA VAL A 137 -12.31 -10.45 0.97
C VAL A 137 -12.89 -11.88 0.89
N THR A 138 -12.53 -12.65 -0.14
CA THR A 138 -13.02 -14.03 -0.30
C THR A 138 -12.24 -15.04 0.52
N ASN A 139 -10.93 -14.83 0.68
CA ASN A 139 -10.12 -15.62 1.60
C ASN A 139 -10.32 -15.07 3.00
N LYS A 140 -10.96 -15.85 3.89
CA LYS A 140 -11.01 -15.61 5.34
C LYS A 140 -9.61 -15.69 6.01
N SER A 141 -8.56 -15.33 5.30
CA SER A 141 -7.14 -15.46 5.66
C SER A 141 -6.56 -14.16 6.24
N SER A 142 -7.38 -13.20 6.61
CA SER A 142 -6.90 -12.01 7.31
C SER A 142 -6.55 -12.33 8.77
N VAL A 143 -5.48 -11.74 9.24
CA VAL A 143 -5.11 -11.74 10.67
C VAL A 143 -6.18 -10.94 11.42
N ASP A 144 -7.04 -11.63 12.17
CA ASP A 144 -8.11 -11.02 12.94
C ASP A 144 -7.59 -10.48 14.30
N GLU A 145 -8.46 -9.85 15.08
CA GLU A 145 -8.11 -9.29 16.39
C GLU A 145 -7.55 -10.35 17.35
N ILE A 146 -8.14 -11.54 17.38
CA ILE A 146 -7.67 -12.66 18.21
C ILE A 146 -6.27 -13.10 17.77
N ASP A 147 -6.02 -13.17 16.48
CA ASP A 147 -4.72 -13.53 15.92
C ASP A 147 -3.65 -12.49 16.31
N ARG A 148 -4.00 -11.19 16.31
CA ARG A 148 -3.10 -10.11 16.78
C ARG A 148 -2.77 -10.26 18.26
N ILE A 149 -3.75 -10.58 19.09
CA ILE A 149 -3.52 -10.86 20.53
C ILE A 149 -2.58 -12.06 20.68
N ILE A 150 -2.77 -13.13 19.90
CA ILE A 150 -1.90 -14.30 19.92
C ILE A 150 -0.46 -13.92 19.55
N LEU A 151 -0.26 -13.18 18.44
CA LEU A 151 1.05 -12.73 17.99
C LEU A 151 1.72 -11.84 19.04
N TYR A 152 0.99 -10.87 19.59
CA TYR A 152 1.49 -9.98 20.63
C TYR A 152 1.91 -10.74 21.87
N GLN A 153 1.09 -11.63 22.40
CA GLN A 153 1.42 -12.43 23.58
C GLN A 153 2.62 -13.37 23.32
N LEU A 154 2.70 -13.98 22.13
CA LEU A 154 3.88 -14.77 21.74
C LEU A 154 5.15 -13.93 21.71
N SER A 155 5.07 -12.65 21.26
CA SER A 155 6.22 -11.73 21.21
C SER A 155 6.74 -11.37 22.61
N LEU A 156 5.86 -11.40 23.61
CA LEU A 156 6.20 -11.25 25.04
C LEU A 156 6.74 -12.55 25.69
N GLY A 157 6.88 -13.63 24.91
CA GLY A 157 7.38 -14.92 25.41
C GLY A 157 6.31 -15.78 26.08
N THR A 158 5.02 -15.44 25.99
CA THR A 158 3.92 -16.24 26.54
C THR A 158 3.89 -17.63 25.88
N LYS A 159 3.85 -18.67 26.67
CA LYS A 159 3.77 -20.06 26.18
C LYS A 159 2.40 -20.31 25.53
N THR A 160 2.35 -21.12 24.47
CA THR A 160 1.11 -21.41 23.75
C THR A 160 -0.04 -21.87 24.65
N LYS A 161 0.24 -22.67 25.67
CA LYS A 161 -0.75 -23.14 26.64
C LYS A 161 -1.39 -22.02 27.46
N ASP A 162 -0.65 -20.94 27.70
CA ASP A 162 -1.12 -19.81 28.51
C ASP A 162 -1.86 -18.75 27.68
N LEU A 163 -1.80 -18.83 26.34
CA LEU A 163 -2.53 -17.94 25.45
C LEU A 163 -4.05 -18.05 25.62
N THR A 164 -4.54 -19.22 26.03
CA THR A 164 -5.96 -19.46 26.32
C THR A 164 -6.56 -18.48 27.35
N LYS A 165 -5.71 -17.92 28.23
CA LYS A 165 -6.11 -16.93 29.23
C LYS A 165 -6.40 -15.55 28.63
N PHE A 166 -5.84 -15.26 27.45
CA PHE A 166 -5.92 -13.95 26.80
C PHE A 166 -6.98 -13.92 25.68
N VAL A 167 -7.23 -15.05 25.04
CA VAL A 167 -8.12 -15.12 23.85
C VAL A 167 -9.41 -15.91 24.09
N HIS A 168 -9.65 -16.44 25.30
CA HIS A 168 -10.82 -17.22 25.67
C HIS A 168 -11.14 -18.39 24.71
N LEU A 169 -10.10 -19.01 24.16
CA LEU A 169 -10.19 -20.15 23.25
C LEU A 169 -9.59 -21.40 23.89
N SER A 170 -10.01 -22.58 23.41
CA SER A 170 -9.35 -23.84 23.77
C SER A 170 -7.91 -23.88 23.23
N LEU A 171 -7.05 -24.66 23.88
CA LEU A 171 -5.65 -24.83 23.45
C LEU A 171 -5.58 -25.30 21.98
N ARG A 172 -6.44 -26.24 21.59
CA ARG A 172 -6.52 -26.73 20.20
C ARG A 172 -6.84 -25.60 19.22
N ALA A 173 -7.81 -24.75 19.56
CA ALA A 173 -8.18 -23.61 18.70
C ALA A 173 -7.03 -22.57 18.56
N VAL A 174 -6.27 -22.36 19.64
CA VAL A 174 -5.06 -21.52 19.63
C VAL A 174 -3.98 -22.13 18.73
N GLU A 175 -3.75 -23.44 18.81
CA GLU A 175 -2.78 -24.15 17.96
C GLU A 175 -3.18 -24.11 16.48
N ASP A 176 -4.47 -24.31 16.17
CA ASP A 176 -4.98 -24.23 14.81
C ASP A 176 -4.84 -22.82 14.24
N ARG A 177 -5.10 -21.77 15.04
CA ARG A 177 -4.87 -20.38 14.65
C ARG A 177 -3.38 -20.10 14.40
N LYS A 178 -2.50 -20.58 15.26
CA LYS A 178 -1.05 -20.45 15.05
C LYS A 178 -0.58 -21.15 13.78
N ARG A 179 -1.13 -22.30 13.47
CA ARG A 179 -0.83 -22.99 12.20
C ARG A 179 -1.27 -22.14 11.02
N ARG A 180 -2.52 -21.65 11.04
CA ARG A 180 -3.05 -20.74 10.01
C ARG A 180 -2.19 -19.48 9.88
N LEU A 181 -1.76 -18.86 10.98
CA LEU A 181 -0.87 -17.69 10.95
C LEU A 181 0.47 -18.02 10.28
N LYS A 182 1.06 -19.18 10.57
CA LYS A 182 2.29 -19.62 9.89
C LYS A 182 2.09 -19.80 8.38
N ASP A 183 0.94 -20.31 7.97
CA ASP A 183 0.60 -20.45 6.55
C ASP A 183 0.40 -19.07 5.90
N ILE A 184 -0.29 -18.14 6.57
CA ILE A 184 -0.48 -16.75 6.10
C ILE A 184 0.86 -16.05 5.91
N PHE A 185 1.80 -16.19 6.85
CA PHE A 185 3.12 -15.56 6.79
C PHE A 185 4.17 -16.35 6.00
N GLY A 186 3.78 -17.49 5.38
CA GLY A 186 4.68 -18.30 4.56
C GLY A 186 5.80 -19.00 5.33
N VAL A 187 5.63 -19.21 6.65
CA VAL A 187 6.60 -19.86 7.54
C VAL A 187 6.09 -21.22 8.06
N GLY A 188 5.31 -21.91 7.23
CA GLY A 188 4.82 -23.25 7.53
C GLY A 188 5.97 -24.21 7.86
N GLY A 189 5.83 -24.97 8.95
CA GLY A 189 6.88 -25.89 9.41
C GLY A 189 8.00 -25.26 10.26
N GLU A 190 8.10 -23.92 10.32
CA GLU A 190 9.09 -23.22 11.13
C GLU A 190 8.61 -22.95 12.57
N GLY A 191 9.54 -22.50 13.43
CA GLY A 191 9.25 -22.18 14.85
C GLY A 191 8.46 -20.87 15.02
N ASN A 192 8.10 -20.57 16.28
CA ASN A 192 7.46 -19.29 16.61
C ASN A 192 8.35 -18.08 16.30
N LYS A 193 9.67 -18.24 16.32
CA LYS A 193 10.62 -17.16 16.04
C LYS A 193 10.43 -16.62 14.64
N ALA A 194 10.39 -17.49 13.62
CA ALA A 194 10.16 -17.09 12.23
C ALA A 194 8.78 -16.43 12.03
N LEU A 195 7.74 -16.97 12.69
CA LEU A 195 6.41 -16.36 12.69
C LEU A 195 6.44 -14.93 13.24
N LEU A 196 7.14 -14.71 14.36
CA LEU A 196 7.23 -13.40 15.00
C LEU A 196 8.08 -12.41 14.20
N GLU A 197 9.16 -12.87 13.56
CA GLU A 197 9.97 -12.05 12.65
C GLU A 197 9.12 -11.55 11.48
N LYS A 198 8.39 -12.45 10.83
CA LYS A 198 7.47 -12.07 9.74
C LYS A 198 6.32 -11.18 10.19
N ALA A 199 5.75 -11.43 11.36
CA ALA A 199 4.70 -10.59 11.93
C ALA A 199 5.21 -9.16 12.23
N ARG A 200 6.49 -9.00 12.67
CA ARG A 200 7.12 -7.68 12.84
C ARG A 200 7.39 -6.99 11.51
N GLU A 201 8.00 -7.68 10.56
CA GLU A 201 8.22 -7.17 9.20
C GLU A 201 6.90 -6.69 8.57
N SER A 202 5.81 -7.36 8.92
CA SER A 202 4.46 -7.08 8.46
C SER A 202 3.67 -6.12 9.35
N GLY A 203 4.27 -5.55 10.41
CA GLY A 203 3.67 -4.52 11.28
C GLY A 203 2.49 -4.98 12.15
N TYR A 204 2.37 -6.29 12.42
CA TYR A 204 1.35 -6.82 13.33
C TYR A 204 1.76 -6.77 14.82
N ILE A 205 3.06 -6.65 15.07
CA ILE A 205 3.65 -6.54 16.42
C ILE A 205 4.93 -5.70 16.41
#